data_2001714c46577a4f63cb5e59a07a21a0
#
_entry.id   2001714c46577a4f63cb5e59a07a21a0
#
_cell.length_a   1.000
_cell.length_b   1.000
_cell.length_c   1.000
_cell.angle_alpha   90.00
_cell.angle_beta   90.00
_cell.angle_gamma   90.00
#
_symmetry.space_group_name_H-M   'P 1'
#
loop_
_entity.id
_entity.type
_entity.pdbx_description
1 polymer ?
#
loop_
_entity_poly.entity_id
_entity_poly.type
_entity_poly.pdbx_seq_one_letter_code
_entity_poly.pdbx_strand_id
1 'polypeptide(L)'
;MNQIDKNTVSAKGQLKESEFVTFLQNCGDGKRYLFVGNSITRHGIAPKIGWNQDCGMAASALEKDYVHLLATKIREKDPDAVFCICQAAEWERNYRDPAPVLHLFENARDFCADVIVMRIVENCPYNDFDVGIFGKTYPDFISFLNPTGKAQIVLTTGFWKHPGDASIQKIAARNGYPCVDLNALGEDPAMKAIGLFEHTGVANHPGDHGMKTIADMIFAVI
;
A
#
# COMPACT_ATOMS: atom_id res chain seq x y z
N MET A 1 10.80 -20.36 7.74
CA MET A 1 9.63 -19.48 7.92
C MET A 1 9.37 -19.32 9.40
N ASN A 2 9.54 -18.12 9.94
CA ASN A 2 9.13 -17.87 11.32
C ASN A 2 7.61 -17.73 11.32
N GLN A 3 6.92 -18.72 11.84
CA GLN A 3 5.48 -18.67 11.98
C GLN A 3 5.12 -17.63 13.04
N ILE A 4 4.29 -16.65 12.68
CA ILE A 4 3.81 -15.65 13.65
C ILE A 4 2.85 -16.33 14.62
N ASP A 5 3.12 -16.20 15.91
CA ASP A 5 2.18 -16.62 16.95
C ASP A 5 1.11 -15.54 17.13
N LYS A 6 -0.04 -15.77 16.55
CA LYS A 6 -1.18 -14.82 16.58
C LYS A 6 -1.77 -14.62 17.98
N ASN A 7 -1.45 -15.46 18.94
CA ASN A 7 -2.16 -15.51 20.22
C ASN A 7 -1.40 -14.85 21.38
N THR A 8 -0.11 -14.61 21.25
CA THR A 8 0.72 -14.26 22.41
C THR A 8 1.56 -12.98 22.24
N VAL A 9 1.89 -12.58 21.02
CA VAL A 9 2.81 -11.47 20.76
C VAL A 9 2.30 -10.61 19.61
N SER A 10 2.42 -9.29 19.71
CA SER A 10 2.11 -8.39 18.59
C SER A 10 3.03 -8.66 17.40
N ALA A 11 2.54 -8.36 16.19
CA ALA A 11 3.33 -8.51 14.97
C ALA A 11 4.65 -7.73 15.02
N LYS A 12 4.66 -6.55 15.62
CA LYS A 12 5.86 -5.72 15.83
C LYS A 12 6.92 -6.42 16.70
N GLY A 13 6.52 -7.25 17.65
CA GLY A 13 7.44 -8.03 18.48
C GLY A 13 7.93 -9.32 17.82
N GLN A 14 7.25 -9.82 16.80
CA GLN A 14 7.56 -11.10 16.13
C GLN A 14 8.40 -10.94 14.87
N LEU A 15 8.18 -9.84 14.13
CA LEU A 15 8.86 -9.57 12.87
C LEU A 15 9.74 -8.32 13.00
N LYS A 16 10.87 -8.33 12.30
CA LYS A 16 11.76 -7.18 12.24
C LYS A 16 11.21 -6.14 11.29
N GLU A 17 11.23 -4.89 11.71
CA GLU A 17 11.02 -3.76 10.80
C GLU A 17 12.24 -3.60 9.88
N SER A 18 11.99 -3.08 8.69
CA SER A 18 13.00 -2.74 7.70
C SER A 18 12.63 -1.42 7.02
N GLU A 19 13.46 -0.94 6.11
CA GLU A 19 13.12 0.20 5.27
C GLU A 19 11.81 -0.01 4.49
N PHE A 20 11.52 -1.26 4.10
CA PHE A 20 10.40 -1.63 3.25
C PHE A 20 9.17 -2.12 4.03
N VAL A 21 9.34 -2.59 5.26
CA VAL A 21 8.24 -3.19 6.04
C VAL A 21 8.24 -2.64 7.46
N THR A 22 7.12 -2.05 7.85
CA THR A 22 6.92 -1.51 9.20
C THR A 22 5.58 -1.93 9.76
N PHE A 23 5.44 -1.84 11.10
CA PHE A 23 4.21 -2.23 11.79
C PHE A 23 3.67 -1.08 12.60
N LEU A 24 2.37 -0.82 12.51
CA LEU A 24 1.72 0.12 13.42
C LEU A 24 1.65 -0.50 14.81
N GLN A 25 1.94 0.33 15.81
CA GLN A 25 1.97 -0.12 17.19
C GLN A 25 0.57 -0.51 17.65
N ASN A 26 0.37 -1.78 17.92
CA ASN A 26 -0.80 -2.33 18.56
C ASN A 26 -0.48 -3.72 19.13
N CYS A 27 -1.27 -4.14 20.09
CA CYS A 27 -1.24 -5.48 20.65
C CYS A 27 -2.66 -6.00 20.55
N GLY A 28 -2.88 -7.14 19.95
CA GLY A 28 -4.22 -7.70 19.86
C GLY A 28 -4.28 -8.95 18.98
N ASP A 29 -5.38 -9.68 19.15
CA ASP A 29 -5.69 -10.90 18.42
C ASP A 29 -6.67 -10.64 17.26
N GLY A 30 -6.88 -9.37 16.91
CA GLY A 30 -7.73 -8.93 15.81
C GLY A 30 -7.16 -9.30 14.44
N LYS A 31 -7.90 -8.95 13.40
CA LYS A 31 -7.46 -9.22 12.02
C LYS A 31 -6.16 -8.49 11.69
N ARG A 32 -5.37 -9.14 10.84
CA ARG A 32 -4.11 -8.61 10.30
C ARG A 32 -4.34 -7.94 8.96
N TYR A 33 -4.02 -6.66 8.87
CA TYR A 33 -4.17 -5.86 7.65
C TYR A 33 -2.80 -5.51 7.10
N LEU A 34 -2.55 -5.83 5.83
CA LEU A 34 -1.33 -5.47 5.11
C LEU A 34 -1.66 -4.40 4.06
N PHE A 35 -1.01 -3.24 4.18
CA PHE A 35 -1.09 -2.15 3.21
C PHE A 35 0.16 -2.16 2.36
N VAL A 36 0.03 -2.56 1.10
CA VAL A 36 1.12 -2.60 0.11
C VAL A 36 1.00 -1.38 -0.78
N GLY A 37 2.06 -0.57 -0.84
CA GLY A 37 2.04 0.63 -1.66
C GLY A 37 3.41 1.23 -1.90
N ASN A 38 3.42 2.46 -2.35
CA ASN A 38 4.62 3.23 -2.67
C ASN A 38 4.68 4.53 -1.84
N SER A 39 5.18 5.62 -2.42
CA SER A 39 5.31 6.91 -1.72
C SER A 39 4.01 7.43 -1.09
N ILE A 40 2.85 7.18 -1.70
CA ILE A 40 1.55 7.59 -1.14
C ILE A 40 1.21 6.77 0.12
N THR A 41 1.70 5.53 0.21
CA THR A 41 1.49 4.65 1.38
C THR A 41 2.47 4.96 2.50
N ARG A 42 3.76 5.07 2.16
CA ARG A 42 4.83 5.49 3.07
C ARG A 42 6.03 5.95 2.25
N HIS A 43 6.58 7.08 2.62
CA HIS A 43 7.86 7.57 2.11
C HIS A 43 8.71 8.06 3.28
N GLY A 44 9.92 7.54 3.37
CA GLY A 44 10.89 7.98 4.38
C GLY A 44 11.32 9.43 4.19
N ILE A 45 12.00 9.97 5.20
CA ILE A 45 12.50 11.36 5.20
C ILE A 45 13.43 11.59 4.00
N ALA A 46 13.15 12.63 3.21
CA ALA A 46 13.89 13.02 2.01
C ALA A 46 14.07 14.56 1.93
N PRO A 47 15.00 15.13 2.71
CA PRO A 47 15.15 16.59 2.82
C PRO A 47 15.50 17.28 1.50
N LYS A 48 16.14 16.57 0.57
CA LYS A 48 16.50 17.08 -0.77
C LYS A 48 15.28 17.49 -1.61
N ILE A 49 14.12 16.93 -1.32
CA ILE A 49 12.84 17.25 -1.97
C ILE A 49 11.87 17.95 -1.02
N GLY A 50 12.36 18.44 0.13
CA GLY A 50 11.54 19.10 1.13
C GLY A 50 10.60 18.20 1.92
N TRP A 51 10.77 16.86 1.86
CA TRP A 51 9.95 15.91 2.61
C TRP A 51 10.65 15.49 3.92
N ASN A 52 10.05 15.82 5.06
CA ASN A 52 10.65 15.65 6.38
C ASN A 52 9.86 14.70 7.31
N GLN A 53 8.96 13.89 6.78
CA GLN A 53 8.15 12.95 7.53
C GLN A 53 8.37 11.52 7.03
N ASP A 54 8.02 10.52 7.84
CA ASP A 54 8.03 9.10 7.48
C ASP A 54 6.59 8.56 7.50
N CYS A 55 5.80 8.94 6.50
CA CYS A 55 4.40 8.56 6.32
C CYS A 55 4.01 8.69 4.83
N GLY A 56 2.74 8.60 4.50
CA GLY A 56 2.25 8.86 3.15
C GLY A 56 2.66 10.24 2.66
N MET A 57 3.41 10.30 1.54
CA MET A 57 3.98 11.54 1.02
C MET A 57 2.91 12.59 0.75
N ALA A 58 3.17 13.81 1.21
CA ALA A 58 2.34 15.01 1.15
C ALA A 58 1.15 15.06 2.13
N ALA A 59 0.93 14.05 2.97
CA ALA A 59 0.10 14.22 4.15
C ALA A 59 0.74 15.25 5.11
N SER A 60 -0.05 16.12 5.73
CA SER A 60 0.47 17.15 6.62
C SER A 60 0.94 16.61 7.98
N ALA A 61 0.53 15.40 8.33
CA ALA A 61 0.93 14.68 9.54
C ALA A 61 0.73 13.17 9.37
N LEU A 62 1.40 12.36 10.20
CA LEU A 62 1.32 10.90 10.18
C LEU A 62 -0.12 10.40 10.26
N GLU A 63 -0.92 10.93 11.17
CA GLU A 63 -2.31 10.56 11.39
C GLU A 63 -3.26 10.99 10.27
N LYS A 64 -2.77 11.73 9.28
CA LYS A 64 -3.55 12.21 8.14
C LYS A 64 -3.25 11.50 6.83
N ASP A 65 -2.25 10.63 6.80
CA ASP A 65 -2.09 9.75 5.63
C ASP A 65 -3.21 8.70 5.58
N TYR A 66 -3.44 8.13 4.39
CA TYR A 66 -4.55 7.22 4.19
C TYR A 66 -4.44 5.92 5.01
N VAL A 67 -3.22 5.45 5.28
CA VAL A 67 -3.00 4.21 6.05
C VAL A 67 -3.42 4.40 7.50
N HIS A 68 -2.99 5.49 8.14
CA HIS A 68 -3.32 5.78 9.53
C HIS A 68 -4.80 6.14 9.71
N LEU A 69 -5.39 6.88 8.74
CA LEU A 69 -6.83 7.15 8.72
C LEU A 69 -7.63 5.85 8.59
N LEU A 70 -7.21 4.96 7.69
CA LEU A 70 -7.86 3.68 7.47
C LEU A 70 -7.72 2.77 8.70
N ALA A 71 -6.52 2.71 9.29
CA ALA A 71 -6.28 1.96 10.53
C ALA A 71 -7.17 2.45 11.68
N THR A 72 -7.35 3.77 11.82
CA THR A 72 -8.26 4.35 12.82
C THR A 72 -9.70 3.87 12.61
N LYS A 73 -10.21 3.94 11.37
CA LYS A 73 -11.56 3.47 11.03
C LYS A 73 -11.75 1.97 11.26
N ILE A 74 -10.73 1.16 10.95
CA ILE A 74 -10.78 -0.29 11.19
C ILE A 74 -10.84 -0.57 12.69
N ARG A 75 -10.06 0.14 13.51
CA ARG A 75 -10.05 -0.04 14.96
C ARG A 75 -11.37 0.33 15.65
N GLU A 76 -12.19 1.18 15.05
CA GLU A 76 -13.55 1.43 15.55
C GLU A 76 -14.41 0.17 15.52
N LYS A 77 -14.14 -0.78 14.58
CA LYS A 77 -14.86 -2.05 14.45
C LYS A 77 -14.10 -3.25 15.00
N ASP A 78 -12.79 -3.22 14.94
CA ASP A 78 -11.87 -4.25 15.41
C ASP A 78 -10.73 -3.57 16.21
N PRO A 79 -10.94 -3.29 17.51
CA PRO A 79 -9.95 -2.58 18.34
C PRO A 79 -8.60 -3.31 18.42
N ASP A 80 -8.61 -4.62 18.26
CA ASP A 80 -7.43 -5.48 18.34
C ASP A 80 -6.74 -5.72 16.96
N ALA A 81 -7.19 -5.02 15.91
CA ALA A 81 -6.61 -5.12 14.58
C ALA A 81 -5.11 -4.78 14.56
N VAL A 82 -4.35 -5.54 13.81
CA VAL A 82 -2.89 -5.42 13.65
C VAL A 82 -2.57 -5.01 12.20
N PHE A 83 -1.63 -4.08 12.03
CA PHE A 83 -1.34 -3.49 10.73
C PHE A 83 0.14 -3.62 10.37
N CYS A 84 0.38 -3.96 9.10
CA CYS A 84 1.68 -3.97 8.45
C CYS A 84 1.64 -3.02 7.24
N ILE A 85 2.68 -2.22 7.07
CA ILE A 85 2.90 -1.36 5.90
C ILE A 85 4.06 -1.93 5.11
N CYS A 86 3.83 -2.21 3.84
CA CYS A 86 4.84 -2.67 2.89
C CYS A 86 5.05 -1.61 1.80
N GLN A 87 6.20 -0.97 1.82
CA GLN A 87 6.63 -0.03 0.79
C GLN A 87 7.23 -0.82 -0.38
N ALA A 88 6.49 -0.93 -1.48
CA ALA A 88 6.77 -1.83 -2.59
C ALA A 88 7.25 -1.13 -3.88
N ALA A 89 7.75 0.12 -3.80
CA ALA A 89 8.26 0.83 -4.98
C ALA A 89 9.41 0.09 -5.68
N GLU A 90 10.22 -0.68 -4.93
CA GLU A 90 11.26 -1.50 -5.55
C GLU A 90 10.67 -2.66 -6.37
N TRP A 91 9.56 -3.26 -5.93
CA TRP A 91 8.85 -4.23 -6.75
C TRP A 91 8.30 -3.57 -8.03
N GLU A 92 7.70 -2.39 -7.93
CA GLU A 92 7.16 -1.67 -9.11
C GLU A 92 8.23 -1.39 -10.15
N ARG A 93 9.43 -0.94 -9.72
CA ARG A 93 10.56 -0.68 -10.63
C ARG A 93 11.11 -1.94 -11.27
N ASN A 94 10.98 -3.08 -10.59
CA ASN A 94 11.49 -4.39 -11.00
C ASN A 94 10.39 -5.36 -11.42
N TYR A 95 9.16 -4.89 -11.70
CA TYR A 95 8.00 -5.75 -11.96
C TYR A 95 8.21 -6.76 -13.09
N ARG A 96 9.13 -6.50 -14.02
CA ARG A 96 9.45 -7.41 -15.13
C ARG A 96 10.22 -8.65 -14.69
N ASP A 97 11.08 -8.51 -13.71
CA ASP A 97 11.81 -9.59 -13.03
C ASP A 97 11.94 -9.25 -11.53
N PRO A 98 10.90 -9.51 -10.74
CA PRO A 98 10.89 -9.13 -9.33
C PRO A 98 11.70 -10.06 -8.43
N ALA A 99 12.18 -11.21 -8.92
CA ALA A 99 12.86 -12.21 -8.11
C ALA A 99 14.02 -11.64 -7.26
N PRO A 100 14.89 -10.75 -7.79
CA PRO A 100 15.99 -10.17 -7.01
C PRO A 100 15.55 -9.33 -5.81
N VAL A 101 14.33 -8.77 -5.81
CA VAL A 101 13.84 -7.85 -4.78
C VAL A 101 12.80 -8.46 -3.84
N LEU A 102 12.31 -9.68 -4.10
CA LEU A 102 11.27 -10.30 -3.25
C LEU A 102 11.70 -10.47 -1.79
N HIS A 103 12.99 -10.68 -1.54
CA HIS A 103 13.53 -10.81 -0.19
C HIS A 103 13.28 -9.57 0.70
N LEU A 104 13.11 -8.38 0.10
CA LEU A 104 12.81 -7.13 0.81
C LEU A 104 11.42 -7.15 1.49
N PHE A 105 10.52 -8.01 1.01
CA PHE A 105 9.12 -8.09 1.43
C PHE A 105 8.78 -9.34 2.24
N GLU A 106 9.79 -10.15 2.63
CA GLU A 106 9.55 -11.39 3.37
C GLU A 106 8.85 -11.17 4.71
N ASN A 107 9.16 -10.09 5.43
CA ASN A 107 8.48 -9.77 6.68
C ASN A 107 6.99 -9.41 6.47
N ALA A 108 6.64 -8.80 5.32
CA ALA A 108 5.24 -8.56 4.95
C ALA A 108 4.52 -9.86 4.60
N ARG A 109 5.18 -10.79 3.89
CA ARG A 109 4.68 -12.15 3.62
C ARG A 109 4.46 -12.93 4.93
N ASP A 110 5.48 -12.93 5.79
CA ASP A 110 5.49 -13.69 7.05
C ASP A 110 4.53 -13.09 8.10
N PHE A 111 4.07 -11.86 7.88
CA PHE A 111 2.97 -11.25 8.64
C PHE A 111 1.67 -12.04 8.50
N CYS A 112 1.47 -12.81 7.43
CA CYS A 112 0.31 -13.66 7.19
C CYS A 112 -1.02 -12.90 7.35
N ALA A 113 -1.19 -11.82 6.58
CA ALA A 113 -2.34 -10.95 6.67
C ALA A 113 -3.67 -11.67 6.40
N ASP A 114 -4.73 -11.22 7.05
CA ASP A 114 -6.12 -11.63 6.78
C ASP A 114 -6.76 -10.73 5.69
N VAL A 115 -6.28 -9.49 5.55
CA VAL A 115 -6.68 -8.54 4.50
C VAL A 115 -5.44 -7.90 3.90
N ILE A 116 -5.34 -7.87 2.57
CA ILE A 116 -4.24 -7.26 1.82
C ILE A 116 -4.81 -6.20 0.89
N VAL A 117 -4.39 -4.96 1.08
CA VAL A 117 -4.70 -3.83 0.18
C VAL A 117 -3.50 -3.59 -0.70
N MET A 118 -3.66 -3.78 -2.02
CA MET A 118 -2.62 -3.58 -3.03
C MET A 118 -2.83 -2.24 -3.74
N ARG A 119 -2.02 -1.24 -3.40
CA ARG A 119 -2.05 0.09 -3.99
C ARG A 119 -0.70 0.43 -4.65
N ILE A 120 -0.38 -0.26 -5.71
CA ILE A 120 0.88 -0.16 -6.46
C ILE A 120 0.64 -0.16 -7.97
N VAL A 121 1.31 0.72 -8.68
CA VAL A 121 1.49 0.73 -10.15
C VAL A 121 2.31 1.95 -10.61
N GLU A 122 2.31 3.02 -9.85
CA GLU A 122 2.77 4.34 -10.28
C GLU A 122 4.28 4.43 -10.54
N ASN A 123 5.10 3.57 -9.89
CA ASN A 123 6.55 3.50 -10.16
C ASN A 123 6.92 2.48 -11.24
N CYS A 124 5.95 1.76 -11.80
CA CYS A 124 6.21 0.98 -13.01
C CYS A 124 6.52 1.94 -14.18
N PRO A 125 7.49 1.62 -15.07
CA PRO A 125 7.82 2.47 -16.21
C PRO A 125 6.60 2.76 -17.10
N TYR A 126 6.17 4.03 -17.17
CA TYR A 126 4.96 4.42 -17.89
C TYR A 126 5.06 4.19 -19.41
N ASN A 127 6.12 4.71 -20.04
CA ASN A 127 6.27 4.67 -21.51
C ASN A 127 6.66 3.30 -22.07
N ASP A 128 7.18 2.43 -21.22
CA ASP A 128 7.65 1.10 -21.58
C ASP A 128 6.97 0.04 -20.71
N PHE A 129 5.68 0.23 -20.43
CA PHE A 129 4.92 -0.69 -19.61
C PHE A 129 4.51 -1.94 -20.38
N ASP A 130 4.92 -3.11 -19.90
CA ASP A 130 4.55 -4.39 -20.48
C ASP A 130 3.35 -5.00 -19.77
N VAL A 131 2.18 -4.88 -20.40
CA VAL A 131 0.90 -5.41 -19.91
C VAL A 131 0.93 -6.92 -19.72
N GLY A 132 1.65 -7.65 -20.62
CA GLY A 132 1.71 -9.11 -20.56
C GLY A 132 2.55 -9.62 -19.41
N ILE A 133 3.69 -8.98 -19.15
CA ILE A 133 4.55 -9.32 -18.01
C ILE A 133 3.85 -8.91 -16.71
N PHE A 134 3.33 -7.69 -16.60
CA PHE A 134 2.63 -7.22 -15.41
C PHE A 134 1.43 -8.13 -15.07
N GLY A 135 0.68 -8.56 -16.09
CA GLY A 135 -0.45 -9.48 -15.94
C GLY A 135 -0.09 -10.84 -15.33
N LYS A 136 1.20 -11.21 -15.29
CA LYS A 136 1.73 -12.42 -14.65
C LYS A 136 2.36 -12.09 -13.29
N THR A 137 3.28 -11.14 -13.26
CA THR A 137 4.08 -10.85 -12.07
C THR A 137 3.28 -10.19 -10.94
N TYR A 138 2.24 -9.43 -11.25
CA TYR A 138 1.39 -8.81 -10.23
C TYR A 138 0.55 -9.85 -9.46
N PRO A 139 -0.15 -10.82 -10.08
CA PRO A 139 -0.77 -11.93 -9.35
C PRO A 139 0.23 -12.80 -8.59
N ASP A 140 1.44 -13.00 -9.12
CA ASP A 140 2.49 -13.75 -8.45
C ASP A 140 2.94 -13.01 -7.16
N PHE A 141 3.03 -11.68 -7.19
CA PHE A 141 3.35 -10.89 -6.00
C PHE A 141 2.22 -10.92 -4.96
N ILE A 142 0.95 -10.85 -5.39
CA ILE A 142 -0.18 -11.06 -4.50
C ILE A 142 -0.08 -12.44 -3.82
N SER A 143 0.22 -13.48 -4.59
CA SER A 143 0.37 -14.85 -4.08
C SER A 143 1.55 -14.97 -3.11
N PHE A 144 2.67 -14.31 -3.40
CA PHE A 144 3.83 -14.24 -2.50
C PHE A 144 3.46 -13.62 -1.14
N LEU A 145 2.71 -12.51 -1.15
CA LEU A 145 2.29 -11.81 0.08
C LEU A 145 1.15 -12.54 0.82
N ASN A 146 0.48 -13.49 0.16
CA ASN A 146 -0.62 -14.28 0.70
C ASN A 146 -0.27 -15.78 0.79
N PRO A 147 0.71 -16.16 1.62
CA PRO A 147 1.23 -17.53 1.66
C PRO A 147 0.20 -18.55 2.13
N THR A 148 -0.85 -18.14 2.80
CA THR A 148 -1.95 -19.01 3.25
C THR A 148 -3.04 -19.18 2.18
N GLY A 149 -3.06 -18.32 1.18
CA GLY A 149 -4.13 -18.27 0.18
C GLY A 149 -5.50 -17.81 0.72
N LYS A 150 -5.57 -17.31 1.96
CA LYS A 150 -6.85 -17.05 2.66
C LYS A 150 -7.17 -15.56 2.84
N ALA A 151 -6.22 -14.67 2.55
CA ALA A 151 -6.44 -13.24 2.71
C ALA A 151 -7.54 -12.73 1.77
N GLN A 152 -8.38 -11.83 2.27
CA GLN A 152 -9.18 -10.97 1.43
C GLN A 152 -8.25 -10.01 0.69
N ILE A 153 -8.32 -9.98 -0.64
CA ILE A 153 -7.50 -9.09 -1.47
C ILE A 153 -8.36 -7.91 -1.92
N VAL A 154 -7.85 -6.70 -1.75
CA VAL A 154 -8.43 -5.47 -2.27
C VAL A 154 -7.40 -4.81 -3.18
N LEU A 155 -7.77 -4.51 -4.41
CA LEU A 155 -6.92 -3.84 -5.38
C LEU A 155 -7.33 -2.39 -5.55
N THR A 156 -6.39 -1.51 -5.90
CA THR A 156 -6.70 -0.17 -6.36
C THR A 156 -6.03 0.10 -7.69
N THR A 157 -6.60 0.96 -8.51
CA THR A 157 -5.88 1.61 -9.60
C THR A 157 -4.85 2.59 -9.03
N GLY A 158 -3.96 3.13 -9.86
CA GLY A 158 -3.09 4.24 -9.48
C GLY A 158 -3.88 5.47 -9.07
N PHE A 159 -3.29 6.32 -8.24
CA PHE A 159 -3.79 7.67 -7.98
C PHE A 159 -3.70 8.51 -9.26
N TRP A 160 -2.57 8.43 -9.97
CA TRP A 160 -2.46 8.96 -11.34
C TRP A 160 -2.73 7.84 -12.34
N LYS A 161 -3.42 8.16 -13.44
CA LYS A 161 -3.67 7.20 -14.52
C LYS A 161 -2.39 6.53 -14.99
N HIS A 162 -2.43 5.20 -15.08
CA HIS A 162 -1.31 4.38 -15.51
C HIS A 162 -1.75 3.29 -16.50
N PRO A 163 -0.91 2.92 -17.50
CA PRO A 163 -1.23 1.83 -18.42
C PRO A 163 -1.54 0.48 -17.73
N GLY A 164 -1.04 0.28 -16.52
CA GLY A 164 -1.30 -0.90 -15.70
C GLY A 164 -2.69 -0.97 -15.08
N ASP A 165 -3.43 0.12 -14.99
CA ASP A 165 -4.74 0.17 -14.32
C ASP A 165 -5.74 -0.82 -14.95
N ALA A 166 -5.79 -0.87 -16.28
CA ALA A 166 -6.63 -1.83 -16.97
C ALA A 166 -6.27 -3.30 -16.67
N SER A 167 -5.00 -3.58 -16.42
CA SER A 167 -4.55 -4.92 -16.00
C SER A 167 -5.00 -5.22 -14.59
N ILE A 168 -4.87 -4.27 -13.65
CA ILE A 168 -5.34 -4.41 -12.26
C ILE A 168 -6.85 -4.69 -12.25
N GLN A 169 -7.65 -3.91 -12.99
CA GLN A 169 -9.11 -4.11 -13.08
C GLN A 169 -9.48 -5.49 -13.66
N LYS A 170 -8.75 -5.96 -14.69
CA LYS A 170 -8.94 -7.31 -15.25
C LYS A 170 -8.59 -8.42 -14.26
N ILE A 171 -7.49 -8.25 -13.52
CA ILE A 171 -7.07 -9.21 -12.47
C ILE A 171 -8.12 -9.24 -11.37
N ALA A 172 -8.61 -8.09 -10.92
CA ALA A 172 -9.67 -7.98 -9.92
C ALA A 172 -10.93 -8.71 -10.37
N ALA A 173 -11.44 -8.41 -11.57
CA ALA A 173 -12.65 -9.03 -12.11
C ALA A 173 -12.51 -10.55 -12.26
N ARG A 174 -11.34 -11.05 -12.72
CA ARG A 174 -11.08 -12.48 -12.91
C ARG A 174 -11.11 -13.26 -11.59
N ASN A 175 -10.64 -12.64 -10.50
CA ASN A 175 -10.49 -13.28 -9.19
C ASN A 175 -11.61 -12.92 -8.21
N GLY A 176 -12.55 -12.06 -8.59
CA GLY A 176 -13.62 -11.58 -7.71
C GLY A 176 -13.11 -10.66 -6.58
N TYR A 177 -11.98 -9.98 -6.80
CA TYR A 177 -11.44 -9.04 -5.82
C TYR A 177 -12.13 -7.68 -5.94
N PRO A 178 -12.50 -7.02 -4.84
CA PRO A 178 -12.85 -5.61 -4.87
C PRO A 178 -11.74 -4.77 -5.52
N CYS A 179 -12.13 -3.82 -6.38
CA CYS A 179 -11.19 -2.92 -7.03
C CYS A 179 -11.67 -1.48 -6.89
N VAL A 180 -10.88 -0.67 -6.22
CA VAL A 180 -11.16 0.75 -6.00
C VAL A 180 -10.49 1.57 -7.10
N ASP A 181 -11.27 2.31 -7.88
CA ASP A 181 -10.74 3.20 -8.91
C ASP A 181 -10.39 4.57 -8.31
N LEU A 182 -9.10 4.90 -8.26
CA LEU A 182 -8.56 6.14 -7.72
C LEU A 182 -8.22 7.17 -8.80
N ASN A 183 -8.32 6.85 -10.09
CA ASN A 183 -7.81 7.70 -11.17
C ASN A 183 -8.42 9.11 -11.18
N ALA A 184 -9.71 9.23 -10.88
CA ALA A 184 -10.40 10.51 -10.84
C ALA A 184 -9.81 11.46 -9.77
N LEU A 185 -9.28 10.92 -8.67
CA LEU A 185 -8.67 11.72 -7.61
C LEU A 185 -7.39 12.40 -8.10
N GLY A 186 -6.57 11.68 -8.89
CA GLY A 186 -5.31 12.21 -9.43
C GLY A 186 -5.50 13.28 -10.50
N GLU A 187 -6.70 13.42 -11.07
CA GLU A 187 -7.05 14.49 -12.02
C GLU A 187 -7.52 15.76 -11.31
N ASP A 188 -8.04 15.65 -10.07
CA ASP A 188 -8.56 16.77 -9.31
C ASP A 188 -7.44 17.47 -8.49
N PRO A 189 -7.11 18.74 -8.78
CA PRO A 189 -6.13 19.48 -8.00
C PRO A 189 -6.48 19.59 -6.50
N ALA A 190 -7.77 19.56 -6.13
CA ALA A 190 -8.21 19.63 -4.75
C ALA A 190 -7.83 18.39 -3.93
N MET A 191 -7.53 17.26 -4.59
CA MET A 191 -7.06 16.04 -3.94
C MET A 191 -5.55 16.05 -3.70
N LYS A 192 -4.81 17.00 -4.30
CA LYS A 192 -3.35 17.08 -4.26
C LYS A 192 -2.88 18.12 -3.24
N ALA A 193 -1.60 18.06 -2.90
CA ALA A 193 -0.95 19.03 -2.01
C ALA A 193 -0.38 20.25 -2.78
N ILE A 194 -1.05 20.67 -3.87
CA ILE A 194 -0.61 21.78 -4.72
C ILE A 194 -0.47 23.06 -3.89
N GLY A 195 0.69 23.70 -3.99
CA GLY A 195 1.00 24.94 -3.26
C GLY A 195 1.46 24.74 -1.81
N LEU A 196 1.47 23.50 -1.29
CA LEU A 196 1.95 23.20 0.06
C LEU A 196 3.43 22.80 0.11
N PHE A 197 4.02 22.43 -1.03
CA PHE A 197 5.42 22.06 -1.16
C PHE A 197 6.05 22.73 -2.37
N GLU A 198 7.31 23.16 -2.25
CA GLU A 198 8.07 23.74 -3.37
C GLU A 198 8.39 22.70 -4.44
N HIS A 199 8.73 21.46 -4.01
CA HIS A 199 9.03 20.38 -4.92
C HIS A 199 7.74 19.88 -5.59
N THR A 200 7.61 20.09 -6.90
CA THR A 200 6.40 19.76 -7.67
C THR A 200 6.01 18.29 -7.58
N GLY A 201 6.99 17.38 -7.52
CA GLY A 201 6.73 15.95 -7.34
C GLY A 201 6.02 15.68 -6.02
N VAL A 202 6.46 16.29 -4.91
CA VAL A 202 5.78 16.15 -3.61
C VAL A 202 4.40 16.80 -3.66
N ALA A 203 4.30 18.03 -4.17
CA ALA A 203 3.04 18.78 -4.29
C ALA A 203 1.96 18.03 -5.11
N ASN A 204 2.36 17.20 -6.07
CA ASN A 204 1.41 16.42 -6.86
C ASN A 204 0.87 15.19 -6.12
N HIS A 205 1.46 14.77 -5.00
CA HIS A 205 0.91 13.69 -4.18
C HIS A 205 -0.42 14.10 -3.52
N PRO A 206 -1.23 13.13 -3.06
CA PRO A 206 -2.46 13.44 -2.34
C PRO A 206 -2.18 14.27 -1.08
N GLY A 207 -2.82 15.43 -0.96
CA GLY A 207 -2.88 16.15 0.30
C GLY A 207 -3.85 15.50 1.29
N ASP A 208 -4.07 16.11 2.46
CA ASP A 208 -4.93 15.55 3.51
C ASP A 208 -6.33 15.14 2.99
N HIS A 209 -6.91 15.95 2.11
CA HIS A 209 -8.21 15.64 1.50
C HIS A 209 -8.15 14.40 0.60
N GLY A 210 -7.13 14.31 -0.27
CA GLY A 210 -6.91 13.14 -1.12
C GLY A 210 -6.64 11.88 -0.30
N MET A 211 -5.79 11.99 0.73
CA MET A 211 -5.50 10.88 1.65
C MET A 211 -6.76 10.38 2.35
N LYS A 212 -7.59 11.30 2.86
CA LYS A 212 -8.88 10.94 3.48
C LYS A 212 -9.81 10.25 2.49
N THR A 213 -9.91 10.77 1.26
CA THR A 213 -10.78 10.18 0.23
C THR A 213 -10.32 8.77 -0.14
N ILE A 214 -9.01 8.54 -0.31
CA ILE A 214 -8.44 7.20 -0.54
C ILE A 214 -8.82 6.25 0.60
N ALA A 215 -8.64 6.69 1.86
CA ALA A 215 -8.99 5.89 3.04
C ALA A 215 -10.49 5.53 3.06
N ASP A 216 -11.38 6.50 2.78
CA ASP A 216 -12.83 6.30 2.78
C ASP A 216 -13.26 5.30 1.68
N MET A 217 -12.70 5.42 0.47
CA MET A 217 -13.00 4.54 -0.65
C MET A 217 -12.54 3.10 -0.38
N ILE A 218 -11.35 2.90 0.18
CA ILE A 218 -10.85 1.57 0.54
C ILE A 218 -11.67 0.98 1.68
N PHE A 219 -12.00 1.78 2.70
CA PHE A 219 -12.79 1.32 3.85
C PHE A 219 -14.18 0.80 3.46
N ALA A 220 -14.76 1.34 2.39
CA ALA A 220 -16.07 0.92 1.91
C ALA A 220 -16.12 -0.52 1.35
N VAL A 221 -14.95 -1.14 1.09
CA VAL A 221 -14.85 -2.47 0.45
C VAL A 221 -14.10 -3.52 1.26
N ILE A 222 -13.66 -3.20 2.50
CA ILE A 222 -12.99 -4.12 3.43
C ILE A 222 -13.89 -4.56 4.58
#